data_ac5c3a33679d736a663482e6cdc1730a
#
_entry.id   ac5c3a33679d736a663482e6cdc1730a
#
_cell.length_a   1.000
_cell.length_b   1.000
_cell.length_c   1.000
_cell.angle_alpha   90.00
_cell.angle_beta   90.00
_cell.angle_gamma   90.00
#
_symmetry.space_group_name_H-M   'P 1'
#
loop_
_entity.id
_entity.type
_entity.pdbx_description
1 polymer ?
#
loop_
_entity_poly.entity_id
_entity_poly.type
_entity_poly.pdbx_seq_one_letter_code
_entity_poly.pdbx_strand_id
1 'polypeptide(L)'
;MSQYNDKGVVLRGWRLGESDRIVVLLTAEHGKVRAVVKGVRKTKSKFGGRLELTSHVAFQMFEGRGELGIVTQAETLDRFANLRTDPNLFANASAMLEVVDYFALDQVSDTRRYEMLVGALKTLDSDP
;
A
#
# COMPACT_ATOMS: atom_id res chain seq x y z
N MET A 1 16.05 10.57 12.70
CA MET A 1 14.87 10.75 11.84
C MET A 1 15.33 10.76 10.40
N SER A 2 14.73 9.95 9.57
CA SER A 2 15.14 9.79 8.20
C SER A 2 13.94 9.86 7.26
N GLN A 3 14.26 10.15 6.02
CA GLN A 3 13.27 10.23 4.96
C GLN A 3 13.77 9.38 3.81
N TYR A 4 12.87 8.60 3.21
CA TYR A 4 13.24 7.75 2.07
C TYR A 4 12.09 7.67 1.07
N ASN A 5 12.45 7.29 -0.15
CA ASN A 5 11.50 6.98 -1.21
C ASN A 5 11.51 5.48 -1.47
N ASP A 6 10.34 4.92 -1.76
CA ASP A 6 10.21 3.52 -2.10
C ASP A 6 8.94 3.32 -2.93
N LYS A 7 8.72 2.10 -3.34
CA LYS A 7 7.50 1.67 -4.02
C LYS A 7 6.84 0.61 -3.16
N GLY A 8 5.52 0.56 -3.16
CA GLY A 8 4.85 -0.44 -2.35
C GLY A 8 3.41 -0.66 -2.75
N VAL A 9 2.86 -1.77 -2.27
CA VAL A 9 1.47 -2.14 -2.44
C VAL A 9 0.78 -2.04 -1.09
N VAL A 10 -0.36 -1.37 -1.04
CA VAL A 10 -1.15 -1.27 0.20
C VAL A 10 -1.82 -2.60 0.48
N LEU A 11 -1.40 -3.27 1.56
CA LEU A 11 -1.91 -4.58 1.96
C LEU A 11 -3.18 -4.49 2.79
N ARG A 12 -3.28 -3.48 3.63
CA ARG A 12 -4.45 -3.19 4.46
C ARG A 12 -4.35 -1.79 5.04
N GLY A 13 -5.46 -1.32 5.58
CA GLY A 13 -5.48 -0.03 6.21
C GLY A 13 -6.73 0.13 7.07
N TRP A 14 -6.70 1.10 7.97
CA TRP A 14 -7.85 1.40 8.84
C TRP A 14 -7.84 2.87 9.26
N ARG A 15 -8.97 3.31 9.77
CA ARG A 15 -9.15 4.69 10.22
C ARG A 15 -8.31 5.01 11.43
N LEU A 16 -7.79 6.22 11.46
CA LEU A 16 -7.14 6.79 12.63
C LEU A 16 -7.74 8.19 12.84
N GLY A 17 -8.58 8.33 13.88
CA GLY A 17 -9.29 9.59 14.12
C GLY A 17 -10.29 9.91 13.01
N GLU A 18 -10.54 11.18 12.79
CA GLU A 18 -11.58 11.63 11.85
C GLU A 18 -11.12 11.74 10.42
N SER A 19 -9.84 12.04 10.19
CA SER A 19 -9.36 12.35 8.85
C SER A 19 -8.14 11.56 8.41
N ASP A 20 -7.55 10.76 9.30
CA ASP A 20 -6.32 10.04 9.02
C ASP A 20 -6.56 8.55 8.80
N ARG A 21 -5.53 7.88 8.28
CA ARG A 21 -5.52 6.43 8.09
C ARG A 21 -4.17 5.88 8.50
N ILE A 22 -4.17 4.64 8.96
CA ILE A 22 -2.95 3.85 9.04
C ILE A 22 -2.98 2.89 7.85
N VAL A 23 -1.86 2.78 7.14
CA VAL A 23 -1.70 1.83 6.04
C VAL A 23 -0.52 0.93 6.30
N VAL A 24 -0.64 -0.30 5.81
CA VAL A 24 0.45 -1.28 5.81
C VAL A 24 0.81 -1.52 4.36
N LEU A 25 2.09 -1.33 4.02
CA LEU A 25 2.58 -1.50 2.66
C LEU A 25 3.64 -2.60 2.62
N LEU A 26 3.60 -3.41 1.57
CA LEU A 26 4.75 -4.23 1.22
C LEU A 26 5.57 -3.46 0.21
N THR A 27 6.81 -3.14 0.59
CA THR A 27 7.67 -2.26 -0.20
C THR A 27 8.74 -3.03 -0.97
N ALA A 28 9.31 -2.37 -1.97
CA ALA A 28 10.39 -2.95 -2.79
C ALA A 28 11.67 -3.17 -1.99
N GLU A 29 12.01 -2.23 -1.11
CA GLU A 29 13.32 -2.22 -0.46
C GLU A 29 13.29 -2.29 1.07
N HIS A 30 12.16 -1.95 1.71
CA HIS A 30 12.08 -1.84 3.16
C HIS A 30 11.19 -2.89 3.81
N GLY A 31 10.76 -3.90 3.06
CA GLY A 31 9.86 -4.94 3.58
C GLY A 31 8.47 -4.40 3.87
N LYS A 32 7.81 -4.98 4.87
CA LYS A 32 6.50 -4.53 5.30
C LYS A 32 6.64 -3.35 6.26
N VAL A 33 6.01 -2.23 5.92
CA VAL A 33 6.07 -1.00 6.73
C VAL A 33 4.68 -0.51 7.07
N ARG A 34 4.59 0.23 8.17
CA ARG A 34 3.35 0.85 8.64
C ARG A 34 3.51 2.35 8.66
N ALA A 35 2.49 3.04 8.23
CA ALA A 35 2.55 4.50 8.17
C ALA A 35 1.21 5.15 8.41
N VAL A 36 1.26 6.37 8.93
CA VAL A 36 0.10 7.23 9.03
C VAL A 36 0.02 8.05 7.74
N VAL A 37 -1.19 8.14 7.20
CA VAL A 37 -1.51 9.04 6.08
C VAL A 37 -2.45 10.09 6.63
N LYS A 38 -1.94 11.31 6.80
CA LYS A 38 -2.69 12.39 7.42
C LYS A 38 -3.63 13.06 6.43
N GLY A 39 -4.85 13.31 6.88
CA GLY A 39 -5.83 14.06 6.11
C GLY A 39 -6.37 13.32 4.89
N VAL A 40 -6.12 12.03 4.73
CA VAL A 40 -6.52 11.27 3.54
C VAL A 40 -8.03 11.21 3.36
N ARG A 41 -8.78 11.31 4.46
CA ARG A 41 -10.24 11.23 4.45
C ARG A 41 -10.93 12.59 4.29
N LYS A 42 -10.16 13.66 4.19
CA LYS A 42 -10.70 15.00 3.91
C LYS A 42 -11.05 15.11 2.43
N THR A 43 -12.10 15.88 2.14
CA THR A 43 -12.58 16.09 0.78
C THR A 43 -11.50 16.58 -0.18
N LYS A 44 -10.58 17.39 0.30
CA LYS A 44 -9.48 17.94 -0.51
C LYS A 44 -8.14 17.31 -0.17
N SER A 45 -8.14 16.00 0.10
CA SER A 45 -6.90 15.29 0.39
C SER A 45 -5.99 15.27 -0.84
N LYS A 46 -4.71 15.56 -0.62
CA LYS A 46 -3.69 15.43 -1.68
C LYS A 46 -3.44 14.00 -2.10
N PHE A 47 -3.87 13.03 -1.33
CA PHE A 47 -3.65 11.61 -1.63
C PHE A 47 -4.76 11.01 -2.49
N GLY A 48 -6.00 11.52 -2.36
CA GLY A 48 -7.14 10.97 -3.07
C GLY A 48 -7.30 9.48 -2.80
N GLY A 49 -7.46 8.68 -3.86
CA GLY A 49 -7.57 7.21 -3.74
C GLY A 49 -6.24 6.48 -3.82
N ARG A 50 -5.11 7.18 -3.76
CA ARG A 50 -3.79 6.58 -4.00
C ARG A 50 -3.37 5.56 -2.96
N LEU A 51 -3.88 5.67 -1.74
CA LEU A 51 -3.45 4.82 -0.63
C LEU A 51 -4.57 3.92 -0.13
N GLU A 52 -5.44 3.51 -1.03
CA GLU A 52 -6.45 2.50 -0.74
C GLU A 52 -5.92 1.09 -0.97
N LEU A 53 -6.67 0.09 -0.49
CA LEU A 53 -6.32 -1.32 -0.66
C LEU A 53 -6.04 -1.63 -2.14
N THR A 54 -5.04 -2.43 -2.41
CA THR A 54 -4.50 -2.79 -3.72
C THR A 54 -3.70 -1.69 -4.43
N SER A 55 -3.67 -0.47 -3.93
CA SER A 55 -2.91 0.60 -4.58
C SER A 55 -1.43 0.26 -4.67
N HIS A 56 -0.86 0.42 -5.86
CA HIS A 56 0.58 0.30 -6.08
C HIS A 56 1.12 1.71 -6.32
N VAL A 57 1.98 2.15 -5.42
CA VAL A 57 2.39 3.56 -5.36
C VAL A 57 3.89 3.70 -5.20
N ALA A 58 4.42 4.80 -5.73
CA ALA A 58 5.71 5.33 -5.33
C ALA A 58 5.43 6.36 -4.23
N PHE A 59 6.16 6.30 -3.14
CA PHE A 59 5.87 7.15 -1.99
C PHE A 59 7.13 7.67 -1.32
N GLN A 60 6.97 8.73 -0.57
CA GLN A 60 7.98 9.26 0.31
C GLN A 60 7.54 9.03 1.75
N MET A 61 8.44 8.48 2.54
CA MET A 61 8.20 8.13 3.94
C MET A 61 9.12 8.93 4.83
N PHE A 62 8.55 9.53 5.85
CA PHE A 62 9.31 10.12 6.94
C PHE A 62 9.27 9.17 8.13
N GLU A 63 10.42 8.69 8.56
CA GLU A 63 10.54 7.83 9.73
C GLU A 63 10.84 8.68 10.95
N GLY A 64 9.98 8.55 11.96
CA GLY A 64 10.22 9.14 13.26
C GLY A 64 10.68 8.07 14.25
N ARG A 65 10.33 8.28 15.51
CA ARG A 65 10.55 7.30 16.55
C ARG A 65 9.41 6.28 16.51
N GLY A 66 9.76 5.00 16.74
CA GLY A 66 8.77 3.93 16.79
C GLY A 66 8.54 3.28 15.45
N GLU A 67 7.44 2.51 15.36
CA GLU A 67 7.16 1.66 14.22
C GLU A 67 6.34 2.33 13.12
N LEU A 68 5.70 3.47 13.42
CA LEU A 68 4.88 4.18 12.46
C LEU A 68 5.67 5.30 11.81
N GLY A 69 5.75 5.26 10.47
CA GLY A 69 6.23 6.38 9.69
C GLY A 69 5.07 7.28 9.29
N ILE A 70 5.38 8.29 8.50
CA ILE A 70 4.38 9.21 7.94
C ILE A 70 4.62 9.25 6.43
N VAL A 71 3.58 8.93 5.65
CA VAL A 71 3.64 9.11 4.20
C VAL A 71 3.43 10.59 3.90
N THR A 72 4.42 11.20 3.26
CA THR A 72 4.39 12.63 2.95
C THR A 72 4.01 12.90 1.50
N GLN A 73 4.27 11.95 0.60
CA GLN A 73 3.91 12.04 -0.82
C GLN A 73 3.61 10.63 -1.34
N ALA A 74 2.71 10.56 -2.32
CA ALA A 74 2.41 9.31 -3.01
C ALA A 74 1.99 9.57 -4.44
N GLU A 75 2.45 8.71 -5.35
CA GLU A 75 2.13 8.76 -6.76
C GLU A 75 1.70 7.37 -7.22
N THR A 76 0.60 7.28 -7.94
CA THR A 76 0.09 6.00 -8.42
C THR A 76 0.98 5.43 -9.52
N LEU A 77 1.41 4.19 -9.34
CA LEU A 77 2.14 3.42 -10.36
C LEU A 77 1.18 2.57 -11.18
N ASP A 78 0.25 1.88 -10.51
CA ASP A 78 -0.78 1.07 -11.16
C ASP A 78 -2.12 1.33 -10.49
N ARG A 79 -3.14 1.57 -11.28
CA ARG A 79 -4.49 1.79 -10.78
C ARG A 79 -5.26 0.51 -10.53
N PHE A 80 -4.95 -0.55 -11.26
CA PHE A 80 -5.68 -1.81 -11.20
C PHE A 80 -7.20 -1.60 -11.33
N ALA A 81 -7.62 -0.90 -12.38
CA ALA A 81 -9.00 -0.49 -12.56
C ALA A 81 -9.98 -1.66 -12.57
N ASN A 82 -9.61 -2.78 -13.21
CA ASN A 82 -10.48 -3.96 -13.26
C ASN A 82 -10.64 -4.62 -11.91
N LEU A 83 -9.56 -4.68 -11.13
CA LEU A 83 -9.62 -5.22 -9.77
C LEU A 83 -10.58 -4.44 -8.89
N ARG A 84 -10.64 -3.13 -9.06
CA ARG A 84 -11.45 -2.26 -8.21
C ARG A 84 -12.92 -2.28 -8.57
N THR A 85 -13.24 -2.56 -9.83
CA THR A 85 -14.62 -2.49 -10.32
C THR A 85 -15.30 -3.84 -10.42
N ASP A 86 -14.54 -4.94 -10.44
CA ASP A 86 -15.09 -6.30 -10.50
C ASP A 86 -15.02 -6.93 -9.13
N PRO A 87 -16.18 -7.23 -8.49
CA PRO A 87 -16.19 -7.81 -7.13
C PRO A 87 -15.45 -9.14 -7.00
N ASN A 88 -15.49 -9.96 -8.03
CA ASN A 88 -14.80 -11.26 -7.99
C ASN A 88 -13.29 -11.09 -8.05
N LEU A 89 -12.80 -10.21 -8.92
CA LEU A 89 -11.39 -9.91 -9.01
C LEU A 89 -10.89 -9.24 -7.73
N PHE A 90 -11.68 -8.34 -7.16
CA PHE A 90 -11.32 -7.67 -5.92
C PHE A 90 -11.23 -8.65 -4.75
N ALA A 91 -12.14 -9.62 -4.68
CA ALA A 91 -12.10 -10.65 -3.65
C ALA A 91 -10.82 -11.50 -3.78
N ASN A 92 -10.45 -11.87 -5.00
CA ASN A 92 -9.23 -12.63 -5.25
C ASN A 92 -7.99 -11.81 -4.88
N ALA A 93 -7.96 -10.55 -5.26
CA ALA A 93 -6.85 -9.65 -4.90
C ALA A 93 -6.74 -9.51 -3.38
N SER A 94 -7.86 -9.31 -2.70
CA SER A 94 -7.89 -9.18 -1.23
C SER A 94 -7.32 -10.42 -0.55
N ALA A 95 -7.67 -11.61 -1.06
CA ALA A 95 -7.12 -12.87 -0.52
C ALA A 95 -5.59 -12.94 -0.71
N MET A 96 -5.08 -12.52 -1.86
CA MET A 96 -3.64 -12.45 -2.10
C MET A 96 -2.95 -11.52 -1.10
N LEU A 97 -3.55 -10.35 -0.86
CA LEU A 97 -2.98 -9.38 0.08
C LEU A 97 -2.95 -9.93 1.50
N GLU A 98 -4.00 -10.62 1.93
CA GLU A 98 -4.04 -11.24 3.26
C GLU A 98 -2.94 -12.28 3.45
N VAL A 99 -2.72 -13.13 2.44
CA VAL A 99 -1.68 -14.16 2.50
C VAL A 99 -0.30 -13.49 2.60
N VAL A 100 -0.05 -12.52 1.75
CA VAL A 100 1.23 -11.81 1.74
C VAL A 100 1.47 -11.07 3.06
N ASP A 101 0.44 -10.40 3.57
CA ASP A 101 0.53 -9.69 4.86
C ASP A 101 0.87 -10.65 6.00
N TYR A 102 0.26 -11.83 6.00
CA TYR A 102 0.52 -12.83 7.02
C TYR A 102 1.98 -13.31 7.03
N PHE A 103 2.57 -13.52 5.86
CA PHE A 103 3.92 -14.07 5.76
C PHE A 103 5.02 -13.02 5.71
N ALA A 104 4.73 -11.78 5.33
CA ALA A 104 5.74 -10.74 5.26
C ALA A 104 6.17 -10.28 6.65
N LEU A 105 7.47 -10.07 6.84
CA LEU A 105 8.02 -9.63 8.11
C LEU A 105 8.18 -8.11 8.13
N ASP A 106 7.92 -7.52 9.29
CA ASP A 106 8.05 -6.07 9.47
C ASP A 106 9.50 -5.63 9.25
N GLN A 107 9.69 -4.66 8.36
CA GLN A 107 10.97 -4.01 8.12
C GLN A 107 12.09 -4.96 7.68
N VAL A 108 11.73 -6.11 7.13
CA VAL A 108 12.69 -7.06 6.55
C VAL A 108 12.52 -7.02 5.03
N SER A 109 13.54 -6.55 4.32
CA SER A 109 13.49 -6.43 2.86
C SER A 109 13.23 -7.78 2.20
N ASP A 110 12.27 -7.80 1.28
CA ASP A 110 11.91 -8.99 0.51
C ASP A 110 11.43 -8.54 -0.86
N THR A 111 12.38 -8.11 -1.67
CA THR A 111 12.10 -7.55 -2.99
C THR A 111 11.40 -8.56 -3.91
N ARG A 112 11.75 -9.84 -3.80
CA ARG A 112 11.13 -10.89 -4.62
C ARG A 112 9.65 -11.05 -4.31
N ARG A 113 9.27 -10.99 -3.03
CA ARG A 113 7.87 -11.06 -2.62
C ARG A 113 7.09 -9.86 -3.15
N TYR A 114 7.68 -8.68 -3.04
CA TYR A 114 7.10 -7.46 -3.60
C TYR A 114 6.87 -7.59 -5.11
N GLU A 115 7.89 -8.01 -5.85
CA GLU A 115 7.78 -8.17 -7.30
C GLU A 115 6.75 -9.22 -7.69
N MET A 116 6.72 -10.33 -6.95
CA MET A 116 5.73 -11.39 -7.17
C MET A 116 4.31 -10.88 -6.96
N LEU A 117 4.09 -10.12 -5.89
CA LEU A 117 2.76 -9.55 -5.61
C LEU A 117 2.33 -8.59 -6.70
N VAL A 118 3.21 -7.66 -7.09
CA VAL A 118 2.89 -6.70 -8.16
C VAL A 118 2.57 -7.44 -9.46
N GLY A 119 3.36 -8.45 -9.81
CA GLY A 119 3.13 -9.27 -11.00
C GLY A 119 1.80 -10.01 -10.95
N ALA A 120 1.46 -10.59 -9.80
CA ALA A 120 0.20 -11.30 -9.62
C ALA A 120 -1.01 -10.36 -9.75
N LEU A 121 -0.92 -9.16 -9.17
CA LEU A 121 -1.99 -8.18 -9.28
C LEU A 121 -2.16 -7.68 -10.72
N LYS A 122 -1.06 -7.46 -11.43
CA LYS A 122 -1.11 -7.07 -12.85
C LYS A 122 -1.76 -8.15 -13.71
N THR A 123 -1.39 -9.41 -13.47
CA THR A 123 -1.96 -10.55 -14.20
C THR A 123 -3.46 -10.64 -13.94
N LEU A 124 -3.86 -10.56 -12.67
CA LEU A 124 -5.26 -10.62 -12.29
C LEU A 124 -6.06 -9.45 -12.90
N ASP A 125 -5.48 -8.26 -12.91
CA ASP A 125 -6.12 -7.05 -13.45
C ASP A 125 -6.32 -7.15 -14.97
N SER A 126 -5.43 -7.84 -15.68
CA SER A 126 -5.48 -7.99 -17.13
C SER A 126 -6.34 -9.17 -17.58
N ASP A 127 -6.78 -10.01 -16.66
CA ASP A 127 -7.58 -11.20 -16.96
C ASP A 127 -9.06 -10.91 -16.72
N PRO A 128 -9.83 -10.63 -17.76
CA PRO A 128 -11.24 -10.27 -17.62
C PRO A 128 -12.12 -11.42 -17.15
#